data_bf599bf2fbdae470319490999183f780
#
_entry.id   bf599bf2fbdae470319490999183f780
#
_cell.length_a   1.000
_cell.length_b   1.000
_cell.length_c   1.000
_cell.angle_alpha   90.00
_cell.angle_beta   90.00
_cell.angle_gamma   90.00
#
_symmetry.space_group_name_H-M   'P 1'
#
loop_
_entity.id
_entity.type
_entity.pdbx_description
1 polymer ?
#
loop_
_entity_poly.entity_id
_entity_poly.type
_entity_poly.pdbx_seq_one_letter_code
_entity_poly.pdbx_strand_id
1 'polypeptide(L)'
;MFIIAGLGNPTREYEGTRHNVGFDVIDRLAARYNIDVDVKKHRAMIRKGMIAGQKVILAKPQTYMNLSGESIRSILDYYKVDPETELIVIYDDISLDVGKLRIRAKGSAGGHNGIKNIIAHVGGSVFPRIKVGVGEKPPKYDLADYVLGHFSKAEQELMEEGYKDAVKAVEMIVSGDISGAMNEYNRKKKEE
;
A
#
# COMPACT_ATOMS: atom_id res chain seq x y z
N MET A 1 -12.67 -12.51 4.07
CA MET A 1 -12.37 -11.17 4.64
C MET A 1 -10.99 -10.74 4.17
N PHE A 2 -10.85 -9.51 3.72
CA PHE A 2 -9.56 -8.97 3.27
C PHE A 2 -8.91 -8.12 4.35
N ILE A 3 -7.60 -8.25 4.48
CA ILE A 3 -6.75 -7.30 5.21
C ILE A 3 -6.12 -6.38 4.18
N ILE A 4 -6.35 -5.09 4.31
CA ILE A 4 -5.80 -4.07 3.42
C ILE A 4 -4.87 -3.19 4.24
N ALA A 5 -3.57 -3.38 4.04
CA ALA A 5 -2.52 -2.70 4.79
C ALA A 5 -1.80 -1.69 3.91
N GLY A 6 -1.80 -0.44 4.30
CA GLY A 6 -0.98 0.60 3.70
C GLY A 6 0.26 0.84 4.55
N LEU A 7 1.44 0.86 3.91
CA LEU A 7 2.71 1.04 4.61
C LEU A 7 3.11 2.51 4.72
N GLY A 8 3.77 2.84 5.80
CA GLY A 8 4.29 4.17 6.08
C GLY A 8 4.97 4.22 7.45
N ASN A 9 5.47 5.39 7.78
CA ASN A 9 6.01 5.68 9.11
C ASN A 9 5.02 6.53 9.89
N PRO A 10 4.75 6.20 11.17
CA PRO A 10 3.90 7.02 12.01
C PRO A 10 4.60 8.34 12.35
N THR A 11 3.85 9.29 12.86
CA THR A 11 4.23 10.64 13.28
C THR A 11 4.16 11.69 12.18
N ARG A 12 3.98 12.93 12.61
CA ARG A 12 3.77 14.07 11.71
C ARG A 12 4.90 14.36 10.76
N GLU A 13 6.13 14.08 11.15
CA GLU A 13 7.31 14.37 10.33
C GLU A 13 7.34 13.58 9.02
N TYR A 14 6.62 12.44 8.97
CA TYR A 14 6.56 11.59 7.78
C TYR A 14 5.31 11.79 6.92
N GLU A 15 4.36 12.62 7.38
CA GLU A 15 3.14 12.89 6.62
C GLU A 15 3.46 13.51 5.26
N GLY A 16 2.82 13.01 4.20
CA GLY A 16 2.99 13.52 2.84
C GLY A 16 4.32 13.16 2.19
N THR A 17 5.12 12.31 2.81
CA THR A 17 6.37 11.82 2.19
C THR A 17 6.09 10.70 1.19
N ARG A 18 7.06 10.45 0.29
CA ARG A 18 6.96 9.36 -0.70
C ARG A 18 6.77 8.01 -0.04
N HIS A 19 7.45 7.76 1.07
CA HIS A 19 7.37 6.48 1.80
C HIS A 19 6.02 6.24 2.47
N ASN A 20 5.19 7.27 2.63
CA ASN A 20 3.89 7.20 3.29
C ASN A 20 2.69 7.10 2.33
N VAL A 21 2.92 6.88 1.04
CA VAL A 21 1.79 6.78 0.08
C VAL A 21 0.83 5.65 0.39
N GLY A 22 1.30 4.57 1.00
CA GLY A 22 0.42 3.49 1.47
C GLY A 22 -0.57 3.98 2.53
N PHE A 23 -0.12 4.78 3.50
CA PHE A 23 -1.01 5.43 4.46
C PHE A 23 -2.01 6.35 3.79
N ASP A 24 -1.59 7.10 2.79
CA ASP A 24 -2.45 8.02 2.07
C ASP A 24 -3.58 7.28 1.33
N VAL A 25 -3.29 6.13 0.73
CA VAL A 25 -4.33 5.30 0.09
C VAL A 25 -5.32 4.77 1.12
N ILE A 26 -4.86 4.31 2.28
CA ILE A 26 -5.77 3.87 3.36
C ILE A 26 -6.68 5.03 3.80
N ASP A 27 -6.15 6.25 3.93
CA ASP A 27 -6.95 7.42 4.28
C ASP A 27 -8.01 7.75 3.22
N ARG A 28 -7.71 7.56 1.93
CA ARG A 28 -8.67 7.72 0.83
C ARG A 28 -9.77 6.64 0.86
N LEU A 29 -9.40 5.39 1.13
CA LEU A 29 -10.38 4.30 1.32
C LEU A 29 -11.28 4.56 2.53
N ALA A 30 -10.69 4.99 3.64
CA ALA A 30 -11.42 5.33 4.86
C ALA A 30 -12.46 6.42 4.61
N ALA A 31 -12.08 7.48 3.90
CA ALA A 31 -12.98 8.58 3.55
C ALA A 31 -14.10 8.14 2.62
N ARG A 32 -13.77 7.36 1.58
CA ARG A 32 -14.75 6.90 0.59
C ARG A 32 -15.81 5.97 1.20
N TYR A 33 -15.41 5.07 2.07
CA TYR A 33 -16.28 4.06 2.67
C TYR A 33 -16.73 4.38 4.08
N ASN A 34 -16.42 5.57 4.58
CA ASN A 34 -16.81 6.05 5.90
C ASN A 34 -16.35 5.10 7.01
N ILE A 35 -15.09 4.71 6.96
CA ILE A 35 -14.44 3.83 7.93
C ILE A 35 -13.42 4.64 8.72
N ASP A 36 -13.62 4.82 10.02
CA ASP A 36 -12.67 5.55 10.88
C ASP A 36 -11.54 4.61 11.34
N VAL A 37 -10.36 4.75 10.75
CA VAL A 37 -9.19 3.91 11.06
C VAL A 37 -8.46 4.47 12.27
N ASP A 38 -9.05 4.31 13.46
CA ASP A 38 -8.66 4.98 14.71
C ASP A 38 -8.50 4.05 15.92
N VAL A 39 -8.59 2.74 15.73
CA VAL A 39 -8.40 1.76 16.81
C VAL A 39 -6.95 1.28 16.82
N LYS A 40 -6.28 1.43 17.98
CA LYS A 40 -4.91 0.91 18.17
C LYS A 40 -4.96 -0.56 18.57
N LYS A 41 -4.61 -1.44 17.65
CA LYS A 41 -4.43 -2.89 17.86
C LYS A 41 -3.37 -3.44 16.91
N HIS A 42 -2.75 -4.54 17.30
CA HIS A 42 -1.78 -5.25 16.45
C HIS A 42 -0.63 -4.34 15.97
N ARG A 43 -0.19 -3.40 16.80
CA ARG A 43 0.82 -2.39 16.42
C ARG A 43 0.43 -1.60 15.17
N ALA A 44 -0.87 -1.36 14.99
CA ALA A 44 -1.43 -0.63 13.85
C ALA A 44 -2.59 0.27 14.31
N MET A 45 -2.93 1.22 13.45
CA MET A 45 -4.25 1.84 13.45
C MET A 45 -5.14 1.03 12.53
N ILE A 46 -6.23 0.47 13.03
CA ILE A 46 -7.11 -0.43 12.28
C ILE A 46 -8.59 -0.10 12.48
N ARG A 47 -9.40 -0.56 11.54
CA ARG A 47 -10.85 -0.63 11.68
C ARG A 47 -11.44 -1.63 10.68
N LYS A 48 -12.45 -2.37 11.13
CA LYS A 48 -13.31 -3.19 10.27
C LYS A 48 -14.26 -2.33 9.47
N GLY A 49 -14.58 -2.76 8.27
CA GLY A 49 -15.59 -2.11 7.44
C GLY A 49 -16.03 -2.99 6.28
N MET A 50 -16.74 -2.37 5.35
CA MET A 50 -17.24 -3.02 4.14
C MET A 50 -16.76 -2.24 2.92
N ILE A 51 -16.20 -2.95 1.95
CA ILE A 51 -15.84 -2.41 0.64
C ILE A 51 -16.41 -3.34 -0.42
N ALA A 52 -17.14 -2.81 -1.39
CA ALA A 52 -17.74 -3.59 -2.46
C ALA A 52 -18.52 -4.83 -1.96
N GLY A 53 -19.22 -4.68 -0.84
CA GLY A 53 -20.01 -5.75 -0.22
C GLY A 53 -19.19 -6.81 0.54
N GLN A 54 -17.88 -6.64 0.67
CA GLN A 54 -17.00 -7.58 1.35
C GLN A 54 -16.50 -7.01 2.68
N LYS A 55 -16.35 -7.89 3.68
CA LYS A 55 -15.74 -7.52 4.95
C LYS A 55 -14.24 -7.25 4.75
N VAL A 56 -13.79 -6.13 5.27
CA VAL A 56 -12.38 -5.73 5.20
C VAL A 56 -11.89 -5.23 6.55
N ILE A 57 -10.57 -5.27 6.73
CA ILE A 57 -9.87 -4.54 7.78
C ILE A 57 -8.90 -3.59 7.08
N LEU A 58 -9.07 -2.30 7.32
CA LEU A 58 -8.09 -1.30 6.93
C LEU A 58 -7.04 -1.17 8.02
N ALA A 59 -5.77 -1.19 7.66
CA ALA A 59 -4.67 -1.14 8.61
C ALA A 59 -3.55 -0.20 8.14
N LYS A 60 -3.07 0.62 9.08
CA LYS A 60 -1.83 1.40 8.94
C LYS A 60 -0.87 0.92 10.04
N PRO A 61 0.11 0.05 9.73
CA PRO A 61 1.10 -0.38 10.72
C PRO A 61 1.82 0.83 11.34
N GLN A 62 2.02 0.78 12.66
CA GLN A 62 2.65 1.86 13.43
C GLN A 62 4.06 1.47 13.91
N THR A 63 4.62 0.42 13.35
CA THR A 63 5.89 -0.20 13.73
C THR A 63 7.12 0.51 13.18
N TYR A 64 6.95 1.58 12.40
CA TYR A 64 7.87 2.10 11.40
C TYR A 64 8.07 1.12 10.24
N MET A 65 8.49 1.65 9.10
CA MET A 65 8.50 0.92 7.82
C MET A 65 9.24 -0.42 7.88
N ASN A 66 10.42 -0.44 8.44
CA ASN A 66 11.29 -1.61 8.48
C ASN A 66 10.79 -2.76 9.36
N LEU A 67 9.77 -2.53 10.18
CA LEU A 67 9.14 -3.53 11.04
C LEU A 67 7.66 -3.79 10.70
N SER A 68 7.24 -3.41 9.51
CA SER A 68 5.84 -3.56 9.06
C SER A 68 5.31 -4.99 9.18
N GLY A 69 6.17 -5.98 9.00
CA GLY A 69 5.80 -7.39 9.09
C GLY A 69 5.37 -7.83 10.49
N GLU A 70 5.86 -7.19 11.55
CA GLU A 70 5.43 -7.52 12.92
C GLU A 70 3.95 -7.22 13.12
N SER A 71 3.49 -6.09 12.63
CA SER A 71 2.08 -5.71 12.68
C SER A 71 1.21 -6.62 11.81
N ILE A 72 1.60 -6.82 10.56
CA ILE A 72 0.83 -7.63 9.60
C ILE A 72 0.72 -9.08 10.09
N ARG A 73 1.80 -9.66 10.61
CA ARG A 73 1.76 -11.01 11.18
C ARG A 73 0.75 -11.13 12.31
N SER A 74 0.73 -10.17 13.22
CA SER A 74 -0.22 -10.11 14.33
C SER A 74 -1.67 -10.07 13.84
N ILE A 75 -1.96 -9.26 12.83
CA ILE A 75 -3.30 -9.15 12.23
C ILE A 75 -3.72 -10.46 11.57
N LEU A 76 -2.85 -11.04 10.76
CA LEU A 76 -3.12 -12.30 10.04
C LEU A 76 -3.40 -13.46 11.01
N ASP A 77 -2.61 -13.57 12.08
CA ASP A 77 -2.78 -14.61 13.09
C ASP A 77 -4.10 -14.47 13.86
N TYR A 78 -4.45 -13.24 14.21
CA TYR A 78 -5.68 -12.97 14.97
C TYR A 78 -6.94 -13.26 14.15
N TYR A 79 -6.99 -12.79 12.92
CA TYR A 79 -8.15 -12.92 12.03
C TYR A 79 -8.14 -14.21 11.21
N LYS A 80 -7.05 -14.97 11.26
CA LYS A 80 -6.88 -16.25 10.54
C LYS A 80 -7.16 -16.12 9.04
N VAL A 81 -6.57 -15.11 8.43
CA VAL A 81 -6.71 -14.79 7.01
C VAL A 81 -5.54 -15.40 6.25
N ASP A 82 -5.83 -15.97 5.07
CA ASP A 82 -4.81 -16.46 4.16
C ASP A 82 -4.14 -15.30 3.42
N PRO A 83 -2.84 -15.04 3.66
CA PRO A 83 -2.16 -13.93 3.02
C PRO A 83 -2.05 -14.04 1.50
N GLU A 84 -2.03 -15.25 0.95
CA GLU A 84 -1.85 -15.47 -0.48
C GLU A 84 -2.99 -14.88 -1.31
N THR A 85 -4.20 -14.85 -0.76
CA THR A 85 -5.41 -14.41 -1.48
C THR A 85 -6.12 -13.23 -0.84
N GLU A 86 -5.93 -12.98 0.46
CA GLU A 86 -6.76 -12.05 1.23
C GLU A 86 -5.97 -10.93 1.92
N LEU A 87 -4.65 -10.86 1.73
CA LEU A 87 -3.82 -9.75 2.16
C LEU A 87 -3.50 -8.85 0.97
N ILE A 88 -3.84 -7.56 1.05
CA ILE A 88 -3.43 -6.56 0.07
C ILE A 88 -2.49 -5.58 0.76
N VAL A 89 -1.27 -5.44 0.24
CA VAL A 89 -0.28 -4.49 0.76
C VAL A 89 -0.07 -3.37 -0.25
N ILE A 90 -0.19 -2.12 0.21
CA ILE A 90 -0.06 -0.91 -0.61
C ILE A 90 1.18 -0.14 -0.17
N TYR A 91 2.07 0.15 -1.09
CA TYR A 91 3.37 0.76 -0.78
C TYR A 91 4.00 1.49 -1.97
N ASP A 92 5.02 2.28 -1.67
CA ASP A 92 5.76 3.10 -2.62
C ASP A 92 6.71 2.29 -3.51
N ASP A 93 6.82 2.69 -4.78
CA ASP A 93 7.75 2.12 -5.75
C ASP A 93 8.51 3.22 -6.50
N ILE A 94 9.83 3.24 -6.35
CA ILE A 94 10.71 4.21 -7.02
C ILE A 94 11.00 3.88 -8.48
N SER A 95 10.62 2.70 -8.95
CA SER A 95 10.79 2.29 -10.36
C SER A 95 9.60 2.65 -11.25
N LEU A 96 8.55 3.21 -10.66
CA LEU A 96 7.35 3.67 -11.37
C LEU A 96 7.25 5.18 -11.35
N ASP A 97 6.78 5.76 -12.46
CA ASP A 97 6.49 7.19 -12.53
C ASP A 97 5.47 7.63 -11.48
N VAL A 98 5.56 8.88 -11.06
CA VAL A 98 4.69 9.47 -10.05
C VAL A 98 3.21 9.25 -10.39
N GLY A 99 2.48 8.63 -9.48
CA GLY A 99 1.05 8.36 -9.62
C GLY A 99 0.69 7.15 -10.47
N LYS A 100 1.66 6.42 -10.99
CA LYS A 100 1.41 5.17 -11.71
C LYS A 100 1.28 4.00 -10.74
N LEU A 101 0.49 3.01 -11.14
CA LEU A 101 0.31 1.80 -10.35
C LEU A 101 0.93 0.58 -11.02
N ARG A 102 1.33 -0.37 -10.19
CA ARG A 102 1.59 -1.74 -10.62
C ARG A 102 1.01 -2.70 -9.60
N ILE A 103 0.21 -3.65 -10.08
CA ILE A 103 -0.47 -4.64 -9.26
C ILE A 103 0.17 -6.00 -9.53
N ARG A 104 0.48 -6.71 -8.45
CA ARG A 104 1.08 -8.05 -8.49
C ARG A 104 0.40 -8.97 -7.49
N ALA A 105 0.27 -10.24 -7.84
CA ALA A 105 -0.19 -11.29 -6.92
C ALA A 105 0.95 -11.87 -6.08
N LYS A 106 2.19 -11.68 -6.51
CA LYS A 106 3.42 -12.14 -5.84
C LYS A 106 4.63 -11.34 -6.32
N GLY A 107 5.72 -11.43 -5.62
CA GLY A 107 6.98 -10.83 -6.04
C GLY A 107 7.97 -10.64 -4.90
N SER A 108 9.23 -10.33 -5.25
CA SER A 108 10.29 -10.01 -4.31
C SER A 108 10.06 -8.65 -3.65
N ALA A 109 10.90 -8.32 -2.67
CA ALA A 109 10.87 -7.02 -2.01
C ALA A 109 11.37 -5.87 -2.90
N GLY A 110 12.18 -6.15 -3.91
CA GLY A 110 12.74 -5.12 -4.80
C GLY A 110 13.53 -4.01 -4.08
N GLY A 111 14.15 -4.33 -2.95
CA GLY A 111 14.86 -3.36 -2.10
C GLY A 111 14.00 -2.59 -1.11
N HIS A 112 12.68 -2.79 -1.11
CA HIS A 112 11.78 -2.15 -0.16
C HIS A 112 11.85 -2.82 1.21
N ASN A 113 12.31 -2.11 2.23
CA ASN A 113 12.55 -2.68 3.56
C ASN A 113 11.28 -3.16 4.26
N GLY A 114 10.16 -2.46 4.10
CA GLY A 114 8.87 -2.88 4.65
C GLY A 114 8.40 -4.20 4.07
N ILE A 115 8.51 -4.38 2.76
CA ILE A 115 8.14 -5.62 2.08
C ILE A 115 9.08 -6.75 2.45
N LYS A 116 10.38 -6.49 2.56
CA LYS A 116 11.36 -7.48 3.02
C LYS A 116 10.98 -8.03 4.40
N ASN A 117 10.61 -7.16 5.32
CA ASN A 117 10.19 -7.54 6.67
C ASN A 117 8.86 -8.33 6.65
N ILE A 118 7.89 -7.92 5.81
CA ILE A 118 6.63 -8.65 5.65
C ILE A 118 6.88 -10.06 5.14
N ILE A 119 7.69 -10.23 4.10
CA ILE A 119 8.03 -11.56 3.54
C ILE A 119 8.64 -12.45 4.62
N ALA A 120 9.55 -11.92 5.44
CA ALA A 120 10.18 -12.66 6.53
C ALA A 120 9.16 -13.12 7.59
N HIS A 121 8.22 -12.26 7.97
CA HIS A 121 7.22 -12.57 8.99
C HIS A 121 6.07 -13.45 8.48
N VAL A 122 5.63 -13.25 7.26
CA VAL A 122 4.54 -14.03 6.65
C VAL A 122 5.03 -15.40 6.17
N GLY A 123 6.32 -15.54 5.93
CA GLY A 123 6.93 -16.80 5.48
C GLY A 123 6.83 -17.05 3.98
N GLY A 124 6.59 -16.01 3.19
CA GLY A 124 6.53 -16.12 1.73
C GLY A 124 6.24 -14.80 1.04
N SER A 125 6.41 -14.80 -0.28
CA SER A 125 6.26 -13.63 -1.13
C SER A 125 4.96 -13.61 -1.93
N VAL A 126 4.08 -14.58 -1.72
CA VAL A 126 2.79 -14.68 -2.42
C VAL A 126 1.73 -13.94 -1.60
N PHE A 127 1.47 -12.72 -1.97
CA PHE A 127 0.36 -11.90 -1.49
C PHE A 127 0.09 -10.76 -2.47
N PRO A 128 -1.17 -10.35 -2.66
CA PRO A 128 -1.51 -9.23 -3.51
C PRO A 128 -0.87 -7.92 -3.08
N ARG A 129 -0.40 -7.13 -4.04
CA ARG A 129 0.23 -5.83 -3.79
C ARG A 129 -0.21 -4.80 -4.79
N ILE A 130 -0.36 -3.59 -4.29
CA ILE A 130 -0.54 -2.39 -5.09
C ILE A 130 0.69 -1.51 -4.89
N LYS A 131 1.53 -1.43 -5.90
CA LYS A 131 2.69 -0.55 -5.91
C LYS A 131 2.27 0.81 -6.45
N VAL A 132 2.57 1.86 -5.69
CA VAL A 132 2.24 3.24 -6.06
C VAL A 132 3.53 3.96 -6.44
N GLY A 133 3.64 4.40 -7.69
CA GLY A 133 4.82 5.07 -8.21
C GLY A 133 5.05 6.42 -7.53
N VAL A 134 6.28 6.63 -7.09
CA VAL A 134 6.74 7.88 -6.46
C VAL A 134 7.85 8.57 -7.26
N GLY A 135 8.19 8.03 -8.42
CA GLY A 135 9.22 8.54 -9.30
C GLY A 135 10.60 7.97 -8.99
N GLU A 136 11.45 8.02 -9.99
CA GLU A 136 12.82 7.52 -9.91
C GLU A 136 13.70 8.44 -9.07
N LYS A 137 14.49 7.83 -8.17
CA LYS A 137 15.48 8.56 -7.39
C LYS A 137 16.53 9.18 -8.32
N PRO A 138 16.82 10.50 -8.20
CA PRO A 138 17.90 11.11 -8.97
C PRO A 138 19.25 10.42 -8.72
N PRO A 139 20.12 10.31 -9.74
CA PRO A 139 21.46 9.80 -9.56
C PRO A 139 22.21 10.56 -8.45
N LYS A 140 22.99 9.87 -7.63
CA LYS A 140 23.73 10.42 -6.48
C LYS A 140 22.87 10.94 -5.33
N TYR A 141 21.55 10.85 -5.39
CA TYR A 141 20.68 11.14 -4.25
C TYR A 141 20.61 9.92 -3.33
N ASP A 142 20.65 10.13 -2.02
CA ASP A 142 20.48 9.05 -1.04
C ASP A 142 19.05 8.50 -1.08
N LEU A 143 18.90 7.18 -1.13
CA LEU A 143 17.57 6.56 -1.24
C LEU A 143 16.69 6.87 -0.04
N ALA A 144 17.23 6.80 1.18
CA ALA A 144 16.47 7.08 2.39
C ALA A 144 15.99 8.53 2.41
N ASP A 145 16.86 9.48 2.05
CA ASP A 145 16.48 10.90 1.95
C ASP A 145 15.42 11.13 0.88
N TYR A 146 15.52 10.44 -0.25
CA TYR A 146 14.54 10.58 -1.34
C TYR A 146 13.14 10.11 -0.92
N VAL A 147 13.01 8.93 -0.35
CA VAL A 147 11.70 8.38 0.05
C VAL A 147 11.09 9.12 1.25
N LEU A 148 11.91 9.77 2.07
CA LEU A 148 11.45 10.62 3.16
C LEU A 148 11.19 12.07 2.72
N GLY A 149 11.40 12.39 1.44
CA GLY A 149 11.10 13.68 0.86
C GLY A 149 9.63 13.83 0.46
N HIS A 150 9.21 15.08 0.31
CA HIS A 150 7.84 15.43 -0.07
C HIS A 150 7.70 15.58 -1.59
N PHE A 151 6.47 15.49 -2.06
CA PHE A 151 6.13 15.73 -3.46
C PHE A 151 6.07 17.24 -3.75
N SER A 152 6.52 17.62 -4.96
CA SER A 152 6.24 18.95 -5.50
C SER A 152 4.74 19.12 -5.72
N LYS A 153 4.29 20.38 -5.92
CA LYS A 153 2.88 20.65 -6.18
C LYS A 153 2.36 19.93 -7.43
N ALA A 154 3.16 19.91 -8.51
CA ALA A 154 2.80 19.19 -9.73
C ALA A 154 2.73 17.67 -9.50
N GLU A 155 3.66 17.11 -8.74
CA GLU A 155 3.65 15.69 -8.36
C GLU A 155 2.45 15.34 -7.48
N GLN A 156 2.03 16.24 -6.57
CA GLN A 156 0.84 16.03 -5.74
C GLN A 156 -0.42 15.83 -6.57
N GLU A 157 -0.58 16.57 -7.66
CA GLU A 157 -1.73 16.40 -8.58
C GLU A 157 -1.72 15.01 -9.24
N LEU A 158 -0.54 14.55 -9.68
CA LEU A 158 -0.37 13.20 -10.22
C LEU A 158 -0.63 12.13 -9.17
N MET A 159 -0.19 12.36 -7.94
CA MET A 159 -0.44 11.44 -6.83
C MET A 159 -1.94 11.31 -6.49
N GLU A 160 -2.70 12.40 -6.53
CA GLU A 160 -4.16 12.32 -6.31
C GLU A 160 -4.85 11.43 -7.35
N GLU A 161 -4.45 11.48 -8.61
CA GLU A 161 -4.94 10.56 -9.63
C GLU A 161 -4.53 9.11 -9.33
N GLY A 162 -3.28 8.91 -8.90
CA GLY A 162 -2.78 7.59 -8.47
C GLY A 162 -3.56 7.03 -7.28
N TYR A 163 -3.90 7.85 -6.30
CA TYR A 163 -4.71 7.43 -5.15
C TYR A 163 -6.13 7.02 -5.55
N LYS A 164 -6.77 7.76 -6.45
CA LYS A 164 -8.08 7.37 -6.99
C LYS A 164 -8.01 6.02 -7.70
N ASP A 165 -6.98 5.81 -8.50
CA ASP A 165 -6.76 4.53 -9.19
C ASP A 165 -6.48 3.39 -8.19
N ALA A 166 -5.71 3.65 -7.14
CA ALA A 166 -5.44 2.65 -6.09
C ALA A 166 -6.72 2.25 -5.34
N VAL A 167 -7.61 3.19 -5.06
CA VAL A 167 -8.91 2.89 -4.46
C VAL A 167 -9.74 1.98 -5.37
N LYS A 168 -9.81 2.28 -6.66
CA LYS A 168 -10.51 1.44 -7.66
C LYS A 168 -9.87 0.05 -7.77
N ALA A 169 -8.56 -0.03 -7.74
CA ALA A 169 -7.84 -1.30 -7.77
C ALA A 169 -8.17 -2.17 -6.55
N VAL A 170 -8.24 -1.58 -5.36
CA VAL A 170 -8.69 -2.29 -4.14
C VAL A 170 -10.11 -2.82 -4.33
N GLU A 171 -11.03 -2.01 -4.84
CA GLU A 171 -12.42 -2.42 -5.09
C GLU A 171 -12.48 -3.63 -6.03
N MET A 172 -11.68 -3.64 -7.08
CA MET A 172 -11.60 -4.75 -8.03
C MET A 172 -11.05 -6.03 -7.38
N ILE A 173 -9.96 -5.92 -6.64
CA ILE A 173 -9.33 -7.07 -5.98
C ILE A 173 -10.27 -7.67 -4.93
N VAL A 174 -10.89 -6.85 -4.11
CA VAL A 174 -11.85 -7.28 -3.08
C VAL A 174 -13.08 -7.94 -3.70
N SER A 175 -13.48 -7.52 -4.89
CA SER A 175 -14.55 -8.16 -5.68
C SER A 175 -14.14 -9.45 -6.38
N GLY A 176 -12.89 -9.88 -6.22
CA GLY A 176 -12.39 -11.13 -6.80
C GLY A 176 -11.76 -10.99 -8.20
N ASP A 177 -11.46 -9.77 -8.65
CA ASP A 177 -10.96 -9.49 -9.99
C ASP A 177 -9.55 -8.86 -9.98
N ILE A 178 -8.60 -9.55 -9.39
CA ILE A 178 -7.19 -9.09 -9.42
C ILE A 178 -6.64 -9.08 -10.86
N SER A 179 -7.04 -10.03 -11.70
CA SER A 179 -6.62 -10.07 -13.11
C SER A 179 -7.10 -8.84 -13.87
N GLY A 180 -8.34 -8.42 -13.67
CA GLY A 180 -8.88 -7.19 -14.26
C GLY A 180 -8.14 -5.96 -13.76
N ALA A 181 -7.81 -5.88 -12.47
CA ALA A 181 -7.02 -4.80 -11.90
C ALA A 181 -5.62 -4.74 -12.52
N MET A 182 -4.95 -5.89 -12.69
CA MET A 182 -3.65 -5.96 -13.36
C MET A 182 -3.74 -5.50 -14.82
N ASN A 183 -4.75 -5.92 -15.56
CA ASN A 183 -4.96 -5.50 -16.94
C ASN A 183 -5.21 -4.00 -17.06
N GLU A 184 -5.98 -3.42 -16.16
CA GLU A 184 -6.32 -2.00 -16.17
C GLU A 184 -5.14 -1.10 -15.81
N TYR A 185 -4.39 -1.44 -14.75
CA TYR A 185 -3.40 -0.53 -14.16
C TYR A 185 -1.95 -0.86 -14.51
N ASN A 186 -1.62 -2.06 -15.01
CA ASN A 186 -0.26 -2.41 -15.41
C ASN A 186 0.07 -2.03 -16.85
N ARG A 187 -0.82 -1.32 -17.53
CA ARG A 187 -0.59 -0.90 -18.92
C ARG A 187 0.60 0.06 -19.01
N LYS A 188 1.48 -0.19 -19.98
CA LYS A 188 2.42 0.83 -20.45
C LYS A 188 1.61 1.93 -21.11
N LYS A 189 1.92 3.23 -20.84
CA LYS A 189 1.42 4.31 -21.69
C LYS A 189 1.77 3.95 -23.15
N LYS A 190 0.77 3.97 -24.04
CA LYS A 190 1.07 4.09 -25.46
C LYS A 190 1.78 5.43 -25.60
N GLU A 191 2.99 5.42 -26.13
CA GLU A 191 3.61 6.63 -26.65
C GLU A 191 2.69 7.14 -27.75
N GLU A 192 2.10 8.32 -27.52
CA GLU A 192 1.39 9.05 -28.58
C GLU A 192 2.41 9.70 -29.51
#